data_a624edcdfc58f2af41b502b068c07268
#
_entry.id   a624edcdfc58f2af41b502b068c07268
#
_cell.length_a   1.000
_cell.length_b   1.000
_cell.length_c   1.000
_cell.angle_alpha   90.00
_cell.angle_beta   90.00
_cell.angle_gamma   90.00
#
_symmetry.space_group_name_H-M   'P 1'
#
loop_
_entity.id
_entity.type
_entity.pdbx_description
1 polymer ?
#
loop_
_entity_poly.entity_id
_entity_poly.type
_entity_poly.pdbx_seq_one_letter_code
_entity_poly.pdbx_strand_id
1 'polypeptide(L)'
;GYLFLWFVKQCVNNRSGGLQGGNWFSILQMQILCVVVLYLQNELFKKSAMRQERLVSDLLWRQQKEHYRIAKENIDIINRKCHDLKHQIAALRDMCTKEEREKYIEEIQDSIQIYEAMVKTGNDVLDTILTEKSLACKENNIVVSCVADGKGLEFLHPIDLYTIFGNAMDNAIECVKNLPKQEKRQIDVLIHRQHQFLIVQIMNPVEEELEFEDNLPVTTKHDKAYHGYGLRSIKNSVKKYNG
;
A
#
# COMPACT_ATOMS: atom_id res chain seq x y z
N GLY A 1 39.44 -6.40 1.55
CA GLY A 1 40.15 -7.48 0.84
C GLY A 1 41.66 -7.27 0.84
N TYR A 2 42.18 -6.10 0.47
CA TYR A 2 43.63 -5.83 0.33
C TYR A 2 44.42 -5.86 1.65
N LEU A 3 43.87 -5.34 2.73
CA LEU A 3 44.48 -5.35 4.05
C LEU A 3 44.65 -6.77 4.60
N PHE A 4 43.68 -7.66 4.35
CA PHE A 4 43.74 -9.07 4.77
C PHE A 4 44.83 -9.83 4.00
N LEU A 5 44.93 -9.64 2.69
CA LEU A 5 45.98 -10.23 1.86
C LEU A 5 47.40 -9.76 2.23
N TRP A 6 47.56 -8.45 2.50
CA TRP A 6 48.80 -7.88 3.00
C TRP A 6 49.19 -8.48 4.36
N PHE A 7 48.21 -8.63 5.26
CA PHE A 7 48.40 -9.21 6.58
C PHE A 7 48.84 -10.68 6.53
N VAL A 8 48.15 -11.51 5.69
CA VAL A 8 48.55 -12.91 5.49
C VAL A 8 49.96 -13.00 4.92
N LYS A 9 50.34 -12.14 3.98
CA LYS A 9 51.69 -12.08 3.39
C LYS A 9 52.75 -11.71 4.43
N GLN A 10 52.42 -10.83 5.37
CA GLN A 10 53.32 -10.40 6.45
C GLN A 10 53.48 -11.54 7.49
N CYS A 11 52.43 -12.28 7.80
CA CYS A 11 52.49 -13.44 8.70
C CYS A 11 53.31 -14.60 8.11
N VAL A 12 53.22 -14.82 6.81
CA VAL A 12 53.99 -15.87 6.10
C VAL A 12 55.48 -15.50 6.02
N ASN A 13 55.81 -14.22 5.77
CA ASN A 13 57.19 -13.76 5.68
C ASN A 13 57.92 -13.74 7.03
N ASN A 14 57.22 -13.56 8.14
CA ASN A 14 57.82 -13.59 9.48
C ASN A 14 58.11 -15.02 10.00
N ARG A 15 57.69 -16.07 9.29
CA ARG A 15 57.91 -17.46 9.66
C ARG A 15 59.35 -17.95 9.38
N SER A 16 60.13 -17.17 8.61
CA SER A 16 61.50 -17.53 8.21
C SER A 16 62.63 -16.85 8.98
N GLY A 17 62.32 -15.97 9.95
CA GLY A 17 63.34 -15.37 10.85
C GLY A 17 63.09 -15.75 12.30
N GLY A 18 64.10 -16.28 12.99
CA GLY A 18 64.08 -16.79 14.37
C GLY A 18 63.41 -15.84 15.36
N LEU A 19 62.39 -16.32 16.02
CA LEU A 19 61.45 -15.58 16.86
C LEU A 19 62.06 -15.34 18.26
N GLN A 20 62.47 -14.13 18.56
CA GLN A 20 62.54 -13.62 19.92
C GLN A 20 61.11 -13.38 20.46
N GLY A 21 60.85 -13.78 21.72
CA GLY A 21 59.54 -13.85 22.36
C GLY A 21 58.69 -12.57 22.43
N GLY A 22 59.16 -11.44 21.90
CA GLY A 22 58.41 -10.15 21.81
C GLY A 22 57.39 -10.05 20.68
N ASN A 23 57.53 -10.83 19.61
CA ASN A 23 56.68 -10.69 18.42
C ASN A 23 55.30 -11.34 18.54
N TRP A 24 55.13 -12.33 19.38
CA TRP A 24 53.82 -13.00 19.55
C TRP A 24 52.77 -12.09 20.15
N PHE A 25 53.15 -11.24 21.06
CA PHE A 25 52.24 -10.33 21.76
C PHE A 25 51.69 -9.27 20.80
N SER A 26 52.56 -8.72 19.93
CA SER A 26 52.15 -7.75 18.91
C SER A 26 51.26 -8.37 17.83
N ILE A 27 51.49 -9.59 17.43
CA ILE A 27 50.65 -10.32 16.47
C ILE A 27 49.27 -10.56 17.06
N LEU A 28 49.17 -11.03 18.31
CA LEU A 28 47.93 -11.26 19.01
C LEU A 28 47.12 -9.97 19.20
N GLN A 29 47.80 -8.87 19.55
CA GLN A 29 47.19 -7.56 19.70
C GLN A 29 46.63 -7.01 18.38
N MET A 30 47.33 -7.21 17.27
CA MET A 30 46.81 -6.84 15.92
C MET A 30 45.63 -7.70 15.50
N GLN A 31 45.61 -9.00 15.84
CA GLN A 31 44.46 -9.86 15.52
C GLN A 31 43.22 -9.43 16.31
N ILE A 32 43.35 -9.14 17.60
CA ILE A 32 42.27 -8.64 18.43
C ILE A 32 41.71 -7.30 17.85
N LEU A 33 42.64 -6.38 17.50
CA LEU A 33 42.25 -5.11 16.90
C LEU A 33 41.47 -5.30 15.58
N CYS A 34 41.93 -6.20 14.70
CA CYS A 34 41.21 -6.52 13.46
C CYS A 34 39.79 -7.07 13.72
N VAL A 35 39.66 -7.97 14.69
CA VAL A 35 38.33 -8.53 15.07
C VAL A 35 37.42 -7.43 15.61
N VAL A 36 37.94 -6.54 16.46
CA VAL A 36 37.16 -5.41 16.99
C VAL A 36 36.74 -4.45 15.88
N VAL A 37 37.62 -4.13 14.94
CA VAL A 37 37.30 -3.25 13.79
C VAL A 37 36.23 -3.89 12.90
N LEU A 38 36.34 -5.19 12.61
CA LEU A 38 35.33 -5.91 11.81
C LEU A 38 33.98 -5.96 12.52
N TYR A 39 33.98 -6.17 13.84
CA TYR A 39 32.76 -6.13 14.65
C TYR A 39 32.10 -4.74 14.59
N LEU A 40 32.88 -3.69 14.81
CA LEU A 40 32.36 -2.30 14.75
C LEU A 40 31.84 -1.94 13.36
N GLN A 41 32.54 -2.35 12.29
CA GLN A 41 32.06 -2.16 10.94
C GLN A 41 30.72 -2.85 10.69
N ASN A 42 30.59 -4.11 11.10
CA ASN A 42 29.34 -4.86 10.96
C ASN A 42 28.19 -4.18 11.71
N GLU A 43 28.46 -3.68 12.93
CA GLU A 43 27.45 -2.97 13.73
C GLU A 43 27.04 -1.64 13.10
N LEU A 44 27.99 -0.89 12.52
CA LEU A 44 27.69 0.32 11.77
C LEU A 44 26.89 0.05 10.51
N PHE A 45 27.19 -1.02 9.78
CA PHE A 45 26.41 -1.44 8.60
C PHE A 45 24.97 -1.80 8.97
N LYS A 46 24.78 -2.60 10.03
CA LYS A 46 23.42 -2.94 10.52
C LYS A 46 22.64 -1.70 10.92
N LYS A 47 23.29 -0.78 11.64
CA LYS A 47 22.67 0.48 12.07
C LYS A 47 22.28 1.38 10.88
N SER A 48 23.13 1.44 9.87
CA SER A 48 22.86 2.18 8.63
C SER A 48 21.69 1.59 7.86
N ALA A 49 21.66 0.28 7.68
CA ALA A 49 20.56 -0.43 7.02
C ALA A 49 19.22 -0.20 7.73
N MET A 50 19.18 -0.34 9.06
CA MET A 50 17.97 -0.07 9.85
C MET A 50 17.53 1.39 9.77
N ARG A 51 18.46 2.35 9.67
CA ARG A 51 18.12 3.77 9.49
C ARG A 51 17.48 4.03 8.14
N GLN A 52 18.02 3.45 7.07
CA GLN A 52 17.45 3.56 5.74
C GLN A 52 16.04 2.96 5.68
N GLU A 53 15.84 1.79 6.27
CA GLU A 53 14.53 1.14 6.31
C GLU A 53 13.49 2.00 7.06
N ARG A 54 13.87 2.59 8.19
CA ARG A 54 12.99 3.53 8.92
C ARG A 54 12.66 4.77 8.10
N LEU A 55 13.64 5.36 7.43
CA LEU A 55 13.41 6.56 6.60
C LEU A 55 12.42 6.27 5.45
N VAL A 56 12.58 5.13 4.78
CA VAL A 56 11.64 4.71 3.72
C VAL A 56 10.26 4.46 4.30
N SER A 57 10.16 3.79 5.44
CA SER A 57 8.89 3.57 6.12
C SER A 57 8.20 4.87 6.51
N ASP A 58 8.94 5.84 7.06
CA ASP A 58 8.40 7.16 7.45
C ASP A 58 7.92 7.97 6.23
N LEU A 59 8.65 7.90 5.11
CA LEU A 59 8.24 8.55 3.87
C LEU A 59 6.95 7.96 3.31
N LEU A 60 6.87 6.62 3.25
CA LEU A 60 5.66 5.93 2.80
C LEU A 60 4.46 6.24 3.70
N TRP A 61 4.67 6.28 5.02
CA TRP A 61 3.63 6.63 5.98
C TRP A 61 3.11 8.06 5.78
N ARG A 62 4.02 9.03 5.56
CA ARG A 62 3.64 10.43 5.26
C ARG A 62 2.88 10.53 3.95
N GLN A 63 3.33 9.83 2.92
CA GLN A 63 2.66 9.79 1.63
C GLN A 63 1.25 9.22 1.75
N GLN A 64 1.07 8.10 2.44
CA GLN A 64 -0.26 7.49 2.67
C GLN A 64 -1.19 8.41 3.46
N LYS A 65 -0.66 9.09 4.48
CA LYS A 65 -1.44 10.07 5.26
C LYS A 65 -1.92 11.23 4.40
N GLU A 66 -1.07 11.72 3.50
CA GLU A 66 -1.42 12.81 2.60
C GLU A 66 -2.45 12.37 1.56
N HIS A 67 -2.31 11.17 0.98
CA HIS A 67 -3.32 10.59 0.09
C HIS A 67 -4.68 10.47 0.79
N TYR A 68 -4.70 9.95 2.03
CA TYR A 68 -5.94 9.86 2.81
C TYR A 68 -6.57 11.25 3.04
N ARG A 69 -5.76 12.27 3.35
CA ARG A 69 -6.26 13.63 3.55
C ARG A 69 -6.91 14.18 2.29
N ILE A 70 -6.25 14.02 1.15
CA ILE A 70 -6.76 14.48 -0.16
C ILE A 70 -8.04 13.73 -0.52
N ALA A 71 -8.07 12.40 -0.34
CA ALA A 71 -9.25 11.59 -0.58
C ALA A 71 -10.44 12.04 0.26
N LYS A 72 -10.21 12.29 1.56
CA LYS A 72 -11.25 12.80 2.46
C LYS A 72 -11.78 14.17 2.02
N GLU A 73 -10.90 15.11 1.65
CA GLU A 73 -11.30 16.42 1.14
C GLU A 73 -12.15 16.31 -0.14
N ASN A 74 -11.77 15.42 -1.05
CA ASN A 74 -12.53 15.16 -2.28
C ASN A 74 -13.92 14.60 -1.96
N ILE A 75 -14.04 13.67 -1.01
CA ILE A 75 -15.32 13.11 -0.58
C ILE A 75 -16.20 14.19 0.08
N ASP A 76 -15.62 15.09 0.87
CA ASP A 76 -16.36 16.22 1.45
C ASP A 76 -16.90 17.18 0.38
N ILE A 77 -16.14 17.37 -0.71
CA ILE A 77 -16.58 18.13 -1.87
C ILE A 77 -17.75 17.41 -2.59
N ILE A 78 -17.63 16.11 -2.80
CA ILE A 78 -18.66 15.27 -3.42
C ILE A 78 -19.94 15.31 -2.56
N ASN A 79 -19.83 15.13 -1.25
CA ASN A 79 -20.97 15.18 -0.34
C ASN A 79 -21.71 16.53 -0.42
N ARG A 80 -20.97 17.65 -0.48
CA ARG A 80 -21.56 18.99 -0.66
C ARG A 80 -22.29 19.10 -2.00
N LYS A 81 -21.66 18.66 -3.10
CA LYS A 81 -22.28 18.64 -4.42
C LYS A 81 -23.55 17.78 -4.46
N CYS A 82 -23.54 16.63 -3.81
CA CYS A 82 -24.71 15.76 -3.68
C CYS A 82 -25.85 16.43 -2.86
N HIS A 83 -25.50 17.18 -1.84
CA HIS A 83 -26.48 17.95 -1.08
C HIS A 83 -27.11 19.05 -1.93
N ASP A 84 -26.31 19.79 -2.69
CA ASP A 84 -26.77 20.84 -3.60
C ASP A 84 -27.66 20.25 -4.71
N LEU A 85 -27.29 19.06 -5.22
CA LEU A 85 -28.09 18.32 -6.18
C LEU A 85 -29.49 17.98 -5.65
N LYS A 86 -29.60 17.53 -4.38
CA LYS A 86 -30.91 17.29 -3.75
C LYS A 86 -31.77 18.54 -3.72
N HIS A 87 -31.19 19.71 -3.47
CA HIS A 87 -31.89 20.97 -3.50
C HIS A 87 -32.31 21.37 -4.93
N GLN A 88 -31.46 21.12 -5.93
CA GLN A 88 -31.76 21.36 -7.32
C GLN A 88 -32.90 20.46 -7.82
N ILE A 89 -32.91 19.17 -7.45
CA ILE A 89 -34.00 18.23 -7.77
C ILE A 89 -35.31 18.68 -7.11
N ALA A 90 -35.27 19.21 -5.89
CA ALA A 90 -36.44 19.76 -5.24
C ALA A 90 -36.99 20.99 -5.98
N ALA A 91 -36.11 21.87 -6.47
CA ALA A 91 -36.48 23.05 -7.24
C ALA A 91 -37.10 22.68 -8.60
N LEU A 92 -36.69 21.58 -9.25
CA LEU A 92 -37.29 21.06 -10.50
C LEU A 92 -38.80 20.77 -10.40
N ARG A 93 -39.27 20.41 -9.20
CA ARG A 93 -40.72 20.18 -8.98
C ARG A 93 -41.56 21.43 -9.18
N ASP A 94 -40.97 22.60 -8.99
CA ASP A 94 -41.66 23.88 -9.02
C ASP A 94 -41.50 24.60 -10.38
N MET A 95 -40.74 24.04 -11.34
CA MET A 95 -40.54 24.62 -12.69
C MET A 95 -41.69 24.31 -13.65
N CYS A 96 -42.21 25.35 -14.31
CA CYS A 96 -43.39 25.25 -15.13
C CYS A 96 -43.12 24.95 -16.63
N THR A 97 -41.90 25.17 -17.15
CA THR A 97 -41.58 25.02 -18.58
C THR A 97 -40.81 23.72 -18.89
N LYS A 98 -41.16 23.09 -20.01
CA LYS A 98 -40.62 21.81 -20.43
C LYS A 98 -39.12 21.90 -20.84
N GLU A 99 -38.78 23.00 -21.53
CA GLU A 99 -37.42 23.26 -22.04
C GLU A 99 -36.41 23.58 -20.95
N GLU A 100 -36.79 24.31 -19.91
CA GLU A 100 -35.96 24.55 -18.75
C GLU A 100 -35.71 23.26 -17.95
N ARG A 101 -36.71 22.38 -17.92
CA ARG A 101 -36.64 21.10 -17.22
C ARG A 101 -35.68 20.10 -17.89
N GLU A 102 -35.66 20.04 -19.22
CA GLU A 102 -34.76 19.16 -19.99
C GLU A 102 -33.30 19.57 -19.82
N LYS A 103 -32.98 20.86 -19.91
CA LYS A 103 -31.62 21.37 -19.71
C LYS A 103 -31.09 21.11 -18.30
N TYR A 104 -31.96 21.24 -17.31
CA TYR A 104 -31.60 20.98 -15.89
C TYR A 104 -31.42 19.48 -15.60
N ILE A 105 -32.12 18.60 -16.31
CA ILE A 105 -31.96 17.15 -16.17
C ILE A 105 -30.60 16.70 -16.70
N GLU A 106 -30.08 17.28 -17.77
CA GLU A 106 -28.75 16.98 -18.31
C GLU A 106 -27.63 17.35 -17.33
N GLU A 107 -27.72 18.54 -16.71
CA GLU A 107 -26.77 18.97 -15.67
C GLU A 107 -26.80 18.07 -14.41
N ILE A 108 -27.97 17.51 -14.10
CA ILE A 108 -28.20 16.62 -12.98
C ILE A 108 -27.65 15.20 -13.25
N GLN A 109 -27.70 14.70 -14.48
CA GLN A 109 -27.26 13.36 -14.83
C GLN A 109 -25.77 13.12 -14.50
N ASP A 110 -24.91 14.09 -14.79
CA ASP A 110 -23.48 14.00 -14.46
C ASP A 110 -23.24 13.94 -12.95
N SER A 111 -24.07 14.65 -12.18
CA SER A 111 -23.96 14.66 -10.72
C SER A 111 -24.52 13.38 -10.07
N ILE A 112 -25.50 12.73 -10.70
CA ILE A 112 -26.07 11.44 -10.25
C ILE A 112 -25.03 10.32 -10.37
N GLN A 113 -24.22 10.32 -11.42
CA GLN A 113 -23.17 9.32 -11.59
C GLN A 113 -22.16 9.30 -10.41
N ILE A 114 -21.85 10.45 -9.86
CA ILE A 114 -20.99 10.59 -8.69
C ILE A 114 -21.69 10.01 -7.45
N TYR A 115 -22.98 10.26 -7.27
CA TYR A 115 -23.74 9.75 -6.14
C TYR A 115 -23.88 8.22 -6.13
N GLU A 116 -24.03 7.61 -7.30
CA GLU A 116 -24.11 6.15 -7.45
C GLU A 116 -22.78 5.43 -7.09
N ALA A 117 -21.65 6.14 -7.17
CA ALA A 117 -20.35 5.60 -6.77
C ALA A 117 -20.10 5.62 -5.26
N MET A 118 -20.96 6.32 -4.49
CA MET A 118 -20.78 6.41 -3.03
C MET A 118 -21.06 5.08 -2.34
N VAL A 119 -20.05 4.56 -1.66
CA VAL A 119 -20.15 3.34 -0.86
C VAL A 119 -20.51 3.72 0.58
N LYS A 120 -21.44 2.99 1.19
CA LYS A 120 -21.89 3.16 2.58
C LYS A 120 -21.79 1.83 3.31
N THR A 121 -20.70 1.66 4.08
CA THR A 121 -20.43 0.46 4.87
C THR A 121 -20.74 0.66 6.36
N GLY A 122 -20.89 1.91 6.79
CA GLY A 122 -21.04 2.30 8.19
C GLY A 122 -19.73 2.61 8.90
N ASN A 123 -18.61 2.70 8.17
CA ASN A 123 -17.32 3.19 8.63
C ASN A 123 -16.85 4.33 7.72
N ASP A 124 -16.82 5.55 8.22
CA ASP A 124 -16.56 6.75 7.43
C ASP A 124 -15.22 6.72 6.69
N VAL A 125 -14.20 6.09 7.28
CA VAL A 125 -12.87 5.96 6.67
C VAL A 125 -12.91 5.00 5.50
N LEU A 126 -13.53 3.83 5.70
CA LEU A 126 -13.70 2.83 4.64
C LEU A 126 -14.60 3.37 3.51
N ASP A 127 -15.68 4.05 3.85
CA ASP A 127 -16.59 4.69 2.91
C ASP A 127 -15.83 5.68 2.01
N THR A 128 -14.96 6.50 2.61
CA THR A 128 -14.08 7.42 1.87
C THR A 128 -13.18 6.69 0.88
N ILE A 129 -12.48 5.65 1.35
CA ILE A 129 -11.53 4.89 0.53
C ILE A 129 -12.26 4.19 -0.63
N LEU A 130 -13.32 3.45 -0.32
CA LEU A 130 -14.06 2.69 -1.33
C LEU A 130 -14.76 3.60 -2.34
N THR A 131 -15.27 4.76 -1.92
CA THR A 131 -15.86 5.74 -2.84
C THR A 131 -14.81 6.30 -3.79
N GLU A 132 -13.63 6.71 -3.31
CA GLU A 132 -12.51 7.16 -4.15
C GLU A 132 -12.14 6.09 -5.19
N LYS A 133 -11.97 4.85 -4.75
CA LYS A 133 -11.60 3.75 -5.65
C LYS A 133 -12.73 3.36 -6.61
N SER A 134 -13.99 3.44 -6.19
CA SER A 134 -15.14 3.20 -7.06
C SER A 134 -15.26 4.25 -8.18
N LEU A 135 -14.92 5.52 -7.90
CA LEU A 135 -14.86 6.56 -8.92
C LEU A 135 -13.76 6.24 -9.96
N ALA A 136 -12.57 5.88 -9.50
CA ALA A 136 -11.48 5.47 -10.39
C ALA A 136 -11.83 4.22 -11.22
N CYS A 137 -12.60 3.29 -10.65
CA CYS A 137 -13.13 2.13 -11.38
C CYS A 137 -14.11 2.54 -12.49
N LYS A 138 -15.04 3.44 -12.21
CA LYS A 138 -15.99 3.96 -13.22
C LYS A 138 -15.28 4.59 -14.41
N GLU A 139 -14.26 5.42 -14.16
CA GLU A 139 -13.43 6.03 -15.22
C GLU A 139 -12.73 5.00 -16.12
N ASN A 140 -12.46 3.80 -15.60
CA ASN A 140 -11.81 2.71 -16.32
C ASN A 140 -12.79 1.61 -16.79
N ASN A 141 -14.11 1.85 -16.72
CA ASN A 141 -15.16 0.89 -17.05
C ASN A 141 -15.03 -0.43 -16.28
N ILE A 142 -14.74 -0.34 -14.98
CA ILE A 142 -14.61 -1.47 -14.06
C ILE A 142 -15.85 -1.49 -13.17
N VAL A 143 -16.52 -2.65 -13.08
CA VAL A 143 -17.67 -2.86 -12.21
C VAL A 143 -17.18 -3.22 -10.81
N VAL A 144 -17.67 -2.52 -9.80
CA VAL A 144 -17.35 -2.83 -8.39
C VAL A 144 -18.60 -3.31 -7.70
N SER A 145 -18.53 -4.52 -7.11
CA SER A 145 -19.54 -5.05 -6.20
C SER A 145 -19.00 -4.99 -4.77
N CYS A 146 -19.73 -4.38 -3.86
CA CYS A 146 -19.30 -4.22 -2.48
C CYS A 146 -20.38 -4.70 -1.51
N VAL A 147 -20.04 -5.71 -0.70
CA VAL A 147 -20.84 -6.17 0.43
C VAL A 147 -19.97 -6.07 1.67
N ALA A 148 -20.18 -5.04 2.48
CA ALA A 148 -19.28 -4.72 3.56
C ALA A 148 -20.02 -4.29 4.84
N ASP A 149 -19.66 -4.92 5.97
CA ASP A 149 -19.98 -4.45 7.32
C ASP A 149 -18.78 -3.68 7.88
N GLY A 150 -18.76 -2.37 7.61
CA GLY A 150 -17.66 -1.50 8.02
C GLY A 150 -17.59 -1.24 9.52
N LYS A 151 -18.68 -1.44 10.26
CA LYS A 151 -18.68 -1.29 11.72
C LYS A 151 -17.73 -2.28 12.40
N GLY A 152 -17.57 -3.47 11.81
CA GLY A 152 -16.62 -4.47 12.28
C GLY A 152 -15.16 -4.03 12.23
N LEU A 153 -14.83 -2.92 11.54
CA LEU A 153 -13.47 -2.41 11.32
C LEU A 153 -13.10 -1.23 12.24
N GLU A 154 -13.94 -0.82 13.17
CA GLU A 154 -13.69 0.34 14.05
C GLU A 154 -12.42 0.21 14.92
N PHE A 155 -11.97 -1.03 15.17
CA PHE A 155 -10.73 -1.28 15.92
C PHE A 155 -9.45 -0.99 15.12
N LEU A 156 -9.55 -0.85 13.79
CA LEU A 156 -8.41 -0.55 12.93
C LEU A 156 -8.13 0.95 12.91
N HIS A 157 -6.86 1.30 13.00
CA HIS A 157 -6.45 2.69 12.84
C HIS A 157 -6.73 3.18 11.40
N PRO A 158 -7.22 4.42 11.18
CA PRO A 158 -7.55 4.96 9.85
C PRO A 158 -6.45 4.79 8.80
N ILE A 159 -5.19 4.97 9.19
CA ILE A 159 -4.04 4.81 8.29
C ILE A 159 -3.85 3.35 7.88
N ASP A 160 -4.05 2.40 8.79
CA ASP A 160 -3.95 0.98 8.47
C ASP A 160 -5.11 0.53 7.57
N LEU A 161 -6.33 1.08 7.78
CA LEU A 161 -7.45 0.91 6.84
C LEU A 161 -7.08 1.39 5.43
N TYR A 162 -6.55 2.61 5.31
CA TYR A 162 -6.12 3.13 4.01
C TYR A 162 -5.00 2.26 3.40
N THR A 163 -4.05 1.82 4.21
CA THR A 163 -2.97 0.95 3.74
C THR A 163 -3.49 -0.38 3.21
N ILE A 164 -4.44 -1.02 3.91
CA ILE A 164 -4.98 -2.32 3.53
C ILE A 164 -5.88 -2.17 2.30
N PHE A 165 -6.93 -1.38 2.41
CA PHE A 165 -7.94 -1.27 1.36
C PHE A 165 -7.46 -0.48 0.14
N GLY A 166 -6.71 0.61 0.34
CA GLY A 166 -6.13 1.40 -0.73
C GLY A 166 -5.20 0.58 -1.61
N ASN A 167 -4.18 -0.07 -1.02
CA ASN A 167 -3.25 -0.89 -1.78
C ASN A 167 -3.92 -2.12 -2.42
N ALA A 168 -4.87 -2.75 -1.73
CA ALA A 168 -5.55 -3.92 -2.28
C ALA A 168 -6.44 -3.55 -3.49
N MET A 169 -7.19 -2.43 -3.39
CA MET A 169 -8.00 -1.92 -4.49
C MET A 169 -7.12 -1.43 -5.66
N ASP A 170 -6.01 -0.74 -5.39
CA ASP A 170 -5.10 -0.30 -6.44
C ASP A 170 -4.52 -1.49 -7.21
N ASN A 171 -4.13 -2.56 -6.52
CA ASN A 171 -3.66 -3.79 -7.15
C ASN A 171 -4.76 -4.44 -8.01
N ALA A 172 -6.00 -4.51 -7.50
CA ALA A 172 -7.13 -5.07 -8.23
C ALA A 172 -7.45 -4.23 -9.49
N ILE A 173 -7.55 -2.91 -9.35
CA ILE A 173 -7.80 -1.97 -10.47
C ILE A 173 -6.73 -2.13 -11.54
N GLU A 174 -5.47 -2.16 -11.15
CA GLU A 174 -4.36 -2.28 -12.08
C GLU A 174 -4.38 -3.61 -12.83
N CYS A 175 -4.75 -4.69 -12.14
CA CYS A 175 -4.89 -6.02 -12.75
C CYS A 175 -5.99 -6.04 -13.81
N VAL A 176 -7.20 -5.54 -13.47
CA VAL A 176 -8.35 -5.67 -14.38
C VAL A 176 -8.42 -4.58 -15.44
N LYS A 177 -7.78 -3.43 -15.25
CA LYS A 177 -7.75 -2.32 -16.19
C LYS A 177 -7.25 -2.74 -17.58
N ASN A 178 -6.28 -3.65 -17.62
CA ASN A 178 -5.62 -4.09 -18.86
C ASN A 178 -6.28 -5.34 -19.47
N LEU A 179 -7.35 -5.86 -18.86
CA LEU A 179 -8.05 -7.00 -19.43
C LEU A 179 -8.71 -6.62 -20.78
N PRO A 180 -8.53 -7.44 -21.84
CA PRO A 180 -9.04 -7.11 -23.17
C PRO A 180 -10.56 -7.14 -23.25
N LYS A 181 -11.22 -7.99 -22.44
CA LYS A 181 -12.67 -8.12 -22.39
C LYS A 181 -13.23 -7.23 -21.27
N GLN A 182 -13.94 -6.18 -21.65
CA GLN A 182 -14.56 -5.25 -20.71
C GLN A 182 -15.55 -5.91 -19.75
N GLU A 183 -16.25 -6.95 -20.20
CA GLU A 183 -17.19 -7.74 -19.39
C GLU A 183 -16.51 -8.47 -18.20
N LYS A 184 -15.19 -8.70 -18.29
CA LYS A 184 -14.40 -9.31 -17.21
C LYS A 184 -13.83 -8.30 -16.22
N ARG A 185 -14.01 -6.99 -16.46
CA ARG A 185 -13.48 -5.95 -15.56
C ARG A 185 -14.39 -5.77 -14.36
N GLN A 186 -14.24 -6.67 -13.40
CA GLN A 186 -15.03 -6.67 -12.17
C GLN A 186 -14.13 -6.82 -10.96
N ILE A 187 -14.48 -6.13 -9.88
CA ILE A 187 -13.84 -6.24 -8.57
C ILE A 187 -14.93 -6.47 -7.54
N ASP A 188 -14.80 -7.54 -6.75
CA ASP A 188 -15.73 -7.87 -5.68
C ASP A 188 -15.05 -7.62 -4.33
N VAL A 189 -15.67 -6.79 -3.51
CA VAL A 189 -15.25 -6.49 -2.13
C VAL A 189 -16.22 -7.10 -1.16
N LEU A 190 -15.76 -8.03 -0.34
CA LEU A 190 -16.57 -8.69 0.68
C LEU A 190 -15.93 -8.51 2.05
N ILE A 191 -16.67 -7.95 3.00
CA ILE A 191 -16.23 -7.76 4.39
C ILE A 191 -17.33 -8.29 5.29
N HIS A 192 -17.02 -9.35 6.05
CA HIS A 192 -17.97 -9.96 6.97
C HIS A 192 -17.28 -10.55 8.19
N ARG A 193 -18.03 -10.69 9.26
CA ARG A 193 -17.56 -11.35 10.47
C ARG A 193 -17.88 -12.84 10.41
N GLN A 194 -16.88 -13.68 10.67
CA GLN A 194 -17.04 -15.11 10.82
C GLN A 194 -16.48 -15.53 12.19
N HIS A 195 -17.38 -15.84 13.13
CA HIS A 195 -17.04 -16.11 14.54
C HIS A 195 -16.27 -14.94 15.17
N GLN A 196 -15.01 -15.16 15.56
CA GLN A 196 -14.15 -14.14 16.16
C GLN A 196 -13.26 -13.41 15.12
N PHE A 197 -13.32 -13.86 13.86
CA PHE A 197 -12.51 -13.28 12.79
C PHE A 197 -13.32 -12.30 11.96
N LEU A 198 -12.65 -11.25 11.54
CA LEU A 198 -13.13 -10.38 10.47
C LEU A 198 -12.45 -10.81 9.17
N ILE A 199 -13.26 -11.20 8.20
CA ILE A 199 -12.77 -11.63 6.89
C ILE A 199 -12.93 -10.49 5.91
N VAL A 200 -11.84 -10.13 5.24
CA VAL A 200 -11.78 -9.16 4.16
C VAL A 200 -11.32 -9.87 2.89
N GLN A 201 -12.14 -9.84 1.86
CA GLN A 201 -11.83 -10.40 0.56
C GLN A 201 -11.98 -9.32 -0.51
N ILE A 202 -10.96 -9.16 -1.33
CA ILE A 202 -10.99 -8.34 -2.53
C ILE A 202 -10.59 -9.26 -3.68
N MET A 203 -11.52 -9.51 -4.57
CA MET A 203 -11.40 -10.51 -5.63
C MET A 203 -11.49 -9.83 -6.99
N ASN A 204 -10.64 -10.24 -7.90
CA ASN A 204 -10.64 -9.80 -9.28
C ASN A 204 -10.18 -10.93 -10.21
N PRO A 205 -10.65 -10.98 -11.46
CA PRO A 205 -10.19 -11.95 -12.43
C PRO A 205 -8.74 -11.67 -12.84
N VAL A 206 -8.01 -12.76 -13.10
CA VAL A 206 -6.66 -12.76 -13.68
C VAL A 206 -6.65 -13.62 -14.93
N GLU A 207 -5.82 -13.31 -15.93
CA GLU A 207 -5.70 -14.11 -17.15
C GLU A 207 -4.57 -15.14 -17.08
N GLU A 208 -3.54 -14.86 -16.29
CA GLU A 208 -2.36 -15.73 -16.17
C GLU A 208 -2.31 -16.36 -14.79
N GLU A 209 -1.72 -17.55 -14.69
CA GLU A 209 -1.43 -18.18 -13.40
C GLU A 209 -0.42 -17.32 -12.63
N LEU A 210 -0.74 -17.03 -11.37
CA LEU A 210 0.13 -16.26 -10.50
C LEU A 210 1.14 -17.18 -9.82
N GLU A 211 2.42 -16.84 -9.90
CA GLU A 211 3.45 -17.44 -9.08
C GLU A 211 3.45 -16.82 -7.69
N PHE A 212 3.64 -17.63 -6.66
CA PHE A 212 3.66 -17.21 -5.27
C PHE A 212 5.01 -17.47 -4.61
N GLU A 213 5.55 -16.49 -3.92
CA GLU A 213 6.72 -16.60 -3.06
C GLU A 213 6.34 -16.05 -1.68
N ASP A 214 6.62 -16.79 -0.60
CA ASP A 214 6.25 -16.43 0.78
C ASP A 214 4.76 -16.08 0.99
N ASN A 215 3.86 -16.77 0.30
CA ASN A 215 2.41 -16.51 0.27
C ASN A 215 2.03 -15.13 -0.30
N LEU A 216 2.90 -14.52 -1.07
CA LEU A 216 2.61 -13.30 -1.82
C LEU A 216 2.81 -13.57 -3.32
N PRO A 217 1.95 -13.01 -4.20
CA PRO A 217 2.15 -13.14 -5.62
C PRO A 217 3.43 -12.43 -6.04
N VAL A 218 4.21 -13.07 -6.91
CA VAL A 218 5.42 -12.49 -7.49
C VAL A 218 5.01 -11.42 -8.48
N THR A 219 5.63 -10.23 -8.35
CA THR A 219 5.33 -9.13 -9.28
C THR A 219 5.83 -9.46 -10.69
N THR A 220 4.94 -9.37 -11.67
CA THR A 220 5.25 -9.52 -13.10
C THR A 220 5.83 -8.24 -13.72
N LYS A 221 5.95 -7.16 -12.95
CA LYS A 221 6.40 -5.84 -13.45
C LYS A 221 7.91 -5.75 -13.54
N HIS A 222 8.39 -5.13 -14.63
CA HIS A 222 9.81 -4.92 -14.91
C HIS A 222 10.53 -4.04 -13.89
N ASP A 223 9.83 -3.15 -13.19
CA ASP A 223 10.43 -2.20 -12.25
C ASP A 223 10.31 -2.70 -10.79
N LYS A 224 11.16 -3.66 -10.45
CA LYS A 224 11.21 -4.30 -9.12
C LYS A 224 11.53 -3.33 -7.96
N ALA A 225 12.05 -2.13 -8.25
CA ALA A 225 12.47 -1.18 -7.22
C ALA A 225 11.31 -0.45 -6.54
N TYR A 226 10.17 -0.28 -7.22
CA TYR A 226 9.00 0.44 -6.72
C TYR A 226 7.75 -0.42 -6.53
N HIS A 227 7.74 -1.67 -7.03
CA HIS A 227 6.59 -2.59 -6.96
C HIS A 227 6.83 -3.73 -5.96
N GLY A 228 5.76 -4.18 -5.32
CA GLY A 228 5.79 -5.21 -4.26
C GLY A 228 5.69 -4.66 -2.84
N TYR A 229 5.79 -3.33 -2.65
CA TYR A 229 5.62 -2.72 -1.33
C TYR A 229 4.17 -2.72 -0.87
N GLY A 230 3.18 -2.64 -1.77
CA GLY A 230 1.76 -2.61 -1.44
C GLY A 230 1.33 -3.85 -0.66
N LEU A 231 1.57 -5.04 -1.18
CA LEU A 231 1.21 -6.30 -0.50
C LEU A 231 2.01 -6.54 0.79
N ARG A 232 3.29 -6.15 0.82
CA ARG A 232 4.10 -6.20 2.06
C ARG A 232 3.56 -5.24 3.11
N SER A 233 3.13 -4.04 2.70
CA SER A 233 2.49 -3.06 3.60
C SER A 233 1.18 -3.58 4.16
N ILE A 234 0.34 -4.22 3.33
CA ILE A 234 -0.88 -4.91 3.77
C ILE A 234 -0.53 -5.96 4.81
N LYS A 235 0.39 -6.89 4.49
CA LYS A 235 0.83 -7.96 5.41
C LYS A 235 1.34 -7.41 6.75
N ASN A 236 2.11 -6.33 6.73
CA ASN A 236 2.63 -5.69 7.94
C ASN A 236 1.51 -5.02 8.76
N SER A 237 0.55 -4.35 8.09
CA SER A 237 -0.59 -3.74 8.77
C SER A 237 -1.51 -4.78 9.39
N VAL A 238 -1.81 -5.87 8.69
CA VAL A 238 -2.65 -6.97 9.18
C VAL A 238 -2.02 -7.67 10.38
N LYS A 239 -0.70 -7.90 10.36
CA LYS A 239 0.03 -8.48 11.50
C LYS A 239 -0.07 -7.69 12.81
N LYS A 240 -0.26 -6.37 12.76
CA LYS A 240 -0.47 -5.55 13.98
C LYS A 240 -1.75 -5.96 14.73
N TYR A 241 -2.70 -6.58 14.03
CA TYR A 241 -4.02 -6.96 14.51
C TYR A 241 -4.20 -8.48 14.61
N ASN A 242 -3.10 -9.24 14.66
CA ASN A 242 -3.05 -10.70 14.77
C ASN A 242 -3.71 -11.44 13.57
N GLY A 243 -3.63 -10.85 12.39
CA GLY A 243 -4.07 -11.45 11.13
C GLY A 243 -2.92 -12.01 10.30
#